data_ab12692ebe8f075dcf4e0349b26e6c79
#
_entry.id   ab12692ebe8f075dcf4e0349b26e6c79
#
_cell.length_a   1.000
_cell.length_b   1.000
_cell.length_c   1.000
_cell.angle_alpha   90.00
_cell.angle_beta   90.00
_cell.angle_gamma   90.00
#
_symmetry.space_group_name_H-M   'P 1'
#
loop_
_entity.id
_entity.type
_entity.pdbx_description
1 polymer ?
#
loop_
_entity_poly.entity_id
_entity_poly.type
_entity_poly.pdbx_seq_one_letter_code
_entity_poly.pdbx_strand_id
1 'polypeptide(L)'
;MAARTRQKKNRSRSEQVKYLADLVGRYPIVTIEDGMSEDDMDGWKELTDAIGKKCQLVGDDLFVTNVTRLADGIKHGRANSILVKVNQIGTLTETLAAIEMAYKAGYTAVMSHRSGETEDATIADLAVATNCGQIKTGSLARSTCTVTCKWTYVAGEGGWRKKKTAKYNQLLRIEQQLGTQAKYAGRAALKALA
;
A
#
# COMPACT_ATOMS: atom_id res chain seq x y z
N MET A 1 4.61 1.02 -36.09
CA MET A 1 4.57 1.94 -34.93
C MET A 1 5.82 1.70 -34.11
N ALA A 2 6.79 2.63 -34.10
CA ALA A 2 8.02 2.49 -33.33
C ALA A 2 7.73 2.67 -31.84
N ALA A 3 8.08 1.67 -31.03
CA ALA A 3 8.04 1.79 -29.59
C ALA A 3 8.99 2.92 -29.15
N ARG A 4 8.45 3.99 -28.60
CA ARG A 4 9.24 5.04 -27.95
C ARG A 4 9.93 4.41 -26.74
N THR A 5 11.21 4.11 -26.88
CA THR A 5 12.08 3.74 -25.77
C THR A 5 12.12 4.95 -24.82
N ARG A 6 11.45 4.85 -23.67
CA ARG A 6 11.59 5.85 -22.61
C ARG A 6 13.05 5.82 -22.16
N GLN A 7 13.82 6.85 -22.50
CA GLN A 7 15.13 7.06 -21.88
C GLN A 7 14.93 7.09 -20.37
N LYS A 8 15.57 6.15 -19.65
CA LYS A 8 15.66 6.19 -18.18
C LYS A 8 16.42 7.48 -17.82
N LYS A 9 15.72 8.50 -17.38
CA LYS A 9 16.34 9.71 -16.86
C LYS A 9 16.82 9.38 -15.45
N ASN A 10 18.13 9.23 -15.27
CA ASN A 10 18.70 9.11 -13.93
C ASN A 10 18.48 10.44 -13.22
N ARG A 11 17.73 10.43 -12.10
CA ARG A 11 17.53 11.59 -11.24
C ARG A 11 18.39 11.44 -10.02
N SER A 12 18.97 12.55 -9.57
CA SER A 12 19.53 12.63 -8.21
C SER A 12 18.40 12.53 -7.18
N ARG A 13 18.76 12.31 -5.92
CA ARG A 13 17.84 12.28 -4.77
C ARG A 13 16.87 13.47 -4.78
N SER A 14 17.40 14.68 -4.72
CA SER A 14 16.59 15.91 -4.65
C SER A 14 15.78 16.17 -5.94
N GLU A 15 16.27 15.74 -7.10
CA GLU A 15 15.47 15.80 -8.34
C GLU A 15 14.30 14.84 -8.30
N GLN A 16 14.46 13.66 -7.71
CA GLN A 16 13.36 12.70 -7.55
C GLN A 16 12.32 13.23 -6.56
N VAL A 17 12.74 13.79 -5.42
CA VAL A 17 11.82 14.41 -4.46
C VAL A 17 11.03 15.55 -5.11
N LYS A 18 11.71 16.47 -5.82
CA LYS A 18 11.06 17.57 -6.55
C LYS A 18 10.07 17.06 -7.58
N TYR A 19 10.43 16.02 -8.33
CA TYR A 19 9.55 15.41 -9.33
C TYR A 19 8.27 14.85 -8.71
N LEU A 20 8.38 14.09 -7.61
CA LEU A 20 7.22 13.54 -6.92
C LEU A 20 6.36 14.63 -6.27
N ALA A 21 6.99 15.63 -5.66
CA ALA A 21 6.30 16.78 -5.08
C ALA A 21 5.51 17.58 -6.14
N ASP A 22 6.10 17.80 -7.33
CA ASP A 22 5.41 18.44 -8.45
C ASP A 22 4.21 17.61 -8.95
N LEU A 23 4.34 16.29 -9.03
CA LEU A 23 3.23 15.41 -9.39
C LEU A 23 2.09 15.48 -8.37
N VAL A 24 2.39 15.40 -7.08
CA VAL A 24 1.39 15.53 -5.99
C VAL A 24 0.72 16.91 -6.00
N GLY A 25 1.46 17.96 -6.38
CA GLY A 25 0.91 19.31 -6.49
C GLY A 25 -0.03 19.50 -7.69
N ARG A 26 0.20 18.77 -8.79
CA ARG A 26 -0.57 18.92 -10.05
C ARG A 26 -1.71 17.92 -10.21
N TYR A 27 -1.62 16.78 -9.58
CA TYR A 27 -2.57 15.68 -9.75
C TYR A 27 -3.13 15.24 -8.40
N PRO A 28 -4.33 14.65 -8.34
CA PRO A 28 -4.95 14.18 -7.10
C PRO A 28 -4.31 12.86 -6.62
N ILE A 29 -2.98 12.85 -6.48
CA ILE A 29 -2.23 11.70 -5.98
C ILE A 29 -2.33 11.71 -4.44
N VAL A 30 -2.86 10.64 -3.88
CA VAL A 30 -3.05 10.49 -2.43
C VAL A 30 -2.12 9.46 -1.80
N THR A 31 -1.46 8.62 -2.62
CA THR A 31 -0.52 7.61 -2.13
C THR A 31 0.59 7.36 -3.15
N ILE A 32 1.80 7.16 -2.67
CA ILE A 32 2.99 6.77 -3.43
C ILE A 32 3.63 5.60 -2.71
N GLU A 33 3.92 4.52 -3.43
CA GLU A 33 4.65 3.36 -2.94
C GLU A 33 6.07 3.41 -3.49
N ASP A 34 7.06 3.16 -2.63
CA ASP A 34 8.50 3.15 -2.92
C ASP A 34 8.94 4.35 -3.77
N GLY A 35 8.66 5.56 -3.27
CA GLY A 35 9.02 6.80 -3.95
C GLY A 35 10.52 7.05 -4.07
N MET A 36 11.32 6.39 -3.21
CA MET A 36 12.79 6.40 -3.17
C MET A 36 13.30 4.95 -3.13
N SER A 37 14.60 4.76 -3.42
CA SER A 37 15.25 3.46 -3.24
C SER A 37 15.21 3.01 -1.78
N GLU A 38 15.12 1.71 -1.54
CA GLU A 38 15.14 1.09 -0.22
C GLU A 38 16.42 1.39 0.58
N ASP A 39 17.51 1.73 -0.10
CA ASP A 39 18.80 2.07 0.50
C ASP A 39 19.01 3.58 0.67
N ASP A 40 18.16 4.43 0.07
CA ASP A 40 18.28 5.89 0.18
C ASP A 40 17.52 6.46 1.37
N MET A 41 18.04 6.20 2.56
CA MET A 41 17.43 6.59 3.83
C MET A 41 17.22 8.09 3.98
N ASP A 42 18.18 8.91 3.49
CA ASP A 42 18.05 10.37 3.53
C ASP A 42 17.03 10.86 2.51
N GLY A 43 16.96 10.23 1.34
CA GLY A 43 15.96 10.53 0.34
C GLY A 43 14.54 10.24 0.82
N TRP A 44 14.35 9.15 1.55
CA TRP A 44 13.08 8.87 2.21
C TRP A 44 12.69 9.95 3.23
N LYS A 45 13.65 10.41 4.02
CA LYS A 45 13.43 11.51 4.97
C LYS A 45 13.05 12.80 4.24
N GLU A 46 13.85 13.20 3.22
CA GLU A 46 13.59 14.40 2.41
C GLU A 46 12.20 14.33 1.73
N LEU A 47 11.83 13.18 1.17
CA LEU A 47 10.53 12.97 0.56
C LEU A 47 9.38 13.09 1.58
N THR A 48 9.57 12.49 2.76
CA THR A 48 8.56 12.54 3.82
C THR A 48 8.33 13.96 4.32
N ASP A 49 9.40 14.71 4.52
CA ASP A 49 9.32 16.12 4.92
C ASP A 49 8.61 16.97 3.87
N ALA A 50 8.88 16.70 2.57
CA ALA A 50 8.32 17.47 1.48
C ALA A 50 6.82 17.24 1.26
N ILE A 51 6.35 16.00 1.31
CA ILE A 51 4.97 15.67 0.90
C ILE A 51 4.22 14.74 1.86
N GLY A 52 4.83 14.24 2.92
CA GLY A 52 4.21 13.27 3.83
C GLY A 52 2.94 13.76 4.52
N LYS A 53 2.74 15.08 4.64
CA LYS A 53 1.49 15.68 5.16
C LYS A 53 0.35 15.72 4.14
N LYS A 54 0.66 15.53 2.85
CA LYS A 54 -0.31 15.62 1.74
C LYS A 54 -0.54 14.29 1.05
N CYS A 55 0.38 13.35 1.23
CA CYS A 55 0.41 12.09 0.50
C CYS A 55 0.82 10.95 1.42
N GLN A 56 0.13 9.83 1.36
CA GLN A 56 0.56 8.61 2.01
C GLN A 56 1.80 8.07 1.29
N LEU A 57 2.89 7.89 2.02
CA LEU A 57 4.15 7.34 1.54
C LEU A 57 4.32 5.93 2.08
N VAL A 58 4.14 4.95 1.21
CA VAL A 58 4.15 3.53 1.57
C VAL A 58 5.54 2.96 1.33
N GLY A 59 6.16 2.43 2.38
CA GLY A 59 7.38 1.64 2.27
C GLY A 59 7.05 0.17 2.06
N ASP A 60 7.33 -0.36 0.85
CA ASP A 60 7.33 -1.78 0.54
C ASP A 60 8.73 -2.35 0.75
N ASP A 61 9.66 -2.09 -0.16
CA ASP A 61 11.03 -2.58 -0.08
C ASP A 61 11.83 -1.87 1.03
N LEU A 62 11.43 -0.67 1.43
CA LEU A 62 11.99 0.03 2.58
C LEU A 62 11.84 -0.79 3.87
N PHE A 63 10.66 -1.32 4.14
CA PHE A 63 10.33 -1.97 5.42
C PHE A 63 10.28 -3.50 5.36
N VAL A 64 9.99 -4.07 4.20
CA VAL A 64 9.85 -5.53 3.95
C VAL A 64 9.02 -6.25 5.02
N THR A 65 7.99 -5.59 5.57
CA THR A 65 7.16 -6.08 6.70
C THR A 65 7.96 -6.39 7.97
N ASN A 66 9.17 -5.86 8.11
CA ASN A 66 10.11 -6.18 9.20
C ASN A 66 10.04 -5.12 10.31
N VAL A 67 9.78 -5.57 11.55
CA VAL A 67 9.62 -4.69 12.73
C VAL A 67 10.86 -3.86 13.03
N THR A 68 12.06 -4.39 12.81
CA THR A 68 13.32 -3.67 13.07
C THR A 68 13.51 -2.52 12.07
N ARG A 69 13.29 -2.80 10.78
CA ARG A 69 13.35 -1.76 9.73
C ARG A 69 12.25 -0.70 9.92
N LEU A 70 11.05 -1.14 10.30
CA LEU A 70 9.94 -0.23 10.58
C LEU A 70 10.26 0.68 11.78
N ALA A 71 10.79 0.13 12.88
CA ALA A 71 11.19 0.90 14.06
C ALA A 71 12.25 1.96 13.71
N ASP A 72 13.25 1.61 12.88
CA ASP A 72 14.25 2.57 12.40
C ASP A 72 13.62 3.67 11.54
N GLY A 73 12.73 3.30 10.62
CA GLY A 73 12.00 4.27 9.79
C GLY A 73 11.16 5.24 10.61
N ILE A 74 10.42 4.73 11.60
CA ILE A 74 9.62 5.54 12.53
C ILE A 74 10.51 6.51 13.30
N LYS A 75 11.60 6.00 13.89
CA LYS A 75 12.55 6.81 14.67
C LYS A 75 13.10 7.99 13.87
N HIS A 76 13.33 7.82 12.58
CA HIS A 76 13.91 8.83 11.70
C HIS A 76 12.89 9.58 10.85
N GLY A 77 11.59 9.32 10.99
CA GLY A 77 10.52 9.98 10.25
C GLY A 77 10.55 9.71 8.75
N ARG A 78 10.78 8.46 8.35
CA ARG A 78 10.82 8.00 6.96
C ARG A 78 9.51 7.30 6.62
N ALA A 79 8.87 7.69 5.51
CA ALA A 79 7.53 7.23 5.13
C ALA A 79 6.45 7.59 6.18
N ASN A 80 5.22 7.15 5.98
CA ASN A 80 4.12 7.27 6.94
C ASN A 80 3.12 6.11 6.81
N SER A 81 3.49 5.08 6.03
CA SER A 81 2.70 3.87 5.82
C SER A 81 3.61 2.68 5.52
N ILE A 82 3.19 1.49 5.91
CA ILE A 82 3.88 0.23 5.59
C ILE A 82 3.03 -0.62 4.64
N LEU A 83 3.68 -1.25 3.65
CA LEU A 83 3.08 -2.35 2.91
C LEU A 83 3.30 -3.65 3.67
N VAL A 84 2.22 -4.39 3.92
CA VAL A 84 2.23 -5.61 4.71
C VAL A 84 2.07 -6.83 3.82
N LYS A 85 3.07 -7.67 3.79
CA LYS A 85 3.09 -8.94 3.06
C LYS A 85 3.40 -10.08 4.04
N VAL A 86 2.40 -10.86 4.40
CA VAL A 86 2.50 -11.92 5.43
C VAL A 86 3.65 -12.87 5.18
N ASN A 87 3.82 -13.34 3.95
CA ASN A 87 4.88 -14.29 3.60
C ASN A 87 6.27 -13.65 3.38
N GLN A 88 6.41 -12.33 3.50
CA GLN A 88 7.69 -11.64 3.40
C GLN A 88 8.44 -11.70 4.73
N ILE A 89 7.76 -11.45 5.83
CA ILE A 89 8.29 -11.62 7.18
C ILE A 89 8.21 -13.10 7.63
N GLY A 90 7.17 -13.84 7.21
CA GLY A 90 7.09 -15.29 7.31
C GLY A 90 6.12 -15.83 8.35
N THR A 91 5.76 -15.08 9.39
CA THR A 91 4.78 -15.50 10.38
C THR A 91 3.66 -14.47 10.57
N LEU A 92 2.49 -14.96 10.95
CA LEU A 92 1.35 -14.08 11.26
C LEU A 92 1.64 -13.23 12.52
N THR A 93 2.33 -13.78 13.50
CA THR A 93 2.69 -13.06 14.73
C THR A 93 3.55 -11.83 14.42
N GLU A 94 4.59 -11.98 13.61
CA GLU A 94 5.46 -10.87 13.20
C GLU A 94 4.71 -9.86 12.32
N THR A 95 3.83 -10.36 11.44
CA THR A 95 2.96 -9.52 10.63
C THR A 95 2.08 -8.62 11.49
N LEU A 96 1.40 -9.18 12.48
CA LEU A 96 0.55 -8.43 13.41
C LEU A 96 1.37 -7.45 14.25
N ALA A 97 2.56 -7.84 14.71
CA ALA A 97 3.45 -6.96 15.44
C ALA A 97 3.89 -5.74 14.61
N ALA A 98 4.17 -5.93 13.31
CA ALA A 98 4.50 -4.84 12.40
C ALA A 98 3.33 -3.86 12.21
N ILE A 99 2.11 -4.39 12.04
CA ILE A 99 0.90 -3.57 11.91
C ILE A 99 0.64 -2.78 13.20
N GLU A 100 0.72 -3.43 14.35
CA GLU A 100 0.52 -2.78 15.65
C GLU A 100 1.55 -1.66 15.89
N MET A 101 2.82 -1.93 15.58
CA MET A 101 3.89 -0.94 15.67
C MET A 101 3.62 0.27 14.78
N ALA A 102 3.20 0.04 13.52
CA ALA A 102 2.84 1.11 12.59
C ALA A 102 1.73 2.00 13.19
N TYR A 103 0.66 1.40 13.70
CA TYR A 103 -0.46 2.14 14.28
C TYR A 103 -0.09 2.93 15.52
N LYS A 104 0.71 2.37 16.43
CA LYS A 104 1.21 3.06 17.62
C LYS A 104 2.03 4.31 17.26
N ALA A 105 2.69 4.29 16.11
CA ALA A 105 3.46 5.42 15.59
C ALA A 105 2.64 6.40 14.74
N GLY A 106 1.35 6.16 14.54
CA GLY A 106 0.50 6.98 13.67
C GLY A 106 0.65 6.68 12.17
N TYR A 107 1.39 5.63 11.79
CA TYR A 107 1.48 5.15 10.42
C TYR A 107 0.21 4.40 10.04
N THR A 108 -0.06 4.34 8.73
CA THR A 108 -1.07 3.44 8.16
C THR A 108 -0.44 2.13 7.70
N ALA A 109 -1.28 1.14 7.43
CA ALA A 109 -0.86 -0.14 6.86
C ALA A 109 -1.70 -0.48 5.64
N VAL A 110 -1.06 -1.02 4.61
CA VAL A 110 -1.72 -1.51 3.39
C VAL A 110 -1.49 -3.02 3.31
N MET A 111 -2.53 -3.82 3.45
CA MET A 111 -2.43 -5.27 3.29
C MET A 111 -2.20 -5.61 1.82
N SER A 112 -1.23 -6.46 1.52
CA SER A 112 -0.82 -6.72 0.14
C SER A 112 -0.69 -8.20 -0.19
N HIS A 113 -1.05 -8.53 -1.43
CA HIS A 113 -0.70 -9.80 -2.06
C HIS A 113 0.76 -9.81 -2.53
N ARG A 114 1.19 -10.95 -3.09
CA ARG A 114 2.43 -11.11 -3.85
C ARG A 114 2.12 -11.37 -5.33
N SER A 115 3.13 -11.26 -6.19
CA SER A 115 2.98 -11.48 -7.64
C SER A 115 2.56 -12.92 -7.99
N GLY A 116 2.96 -13.91 -7.18
CA GLY A 116 2.60 -15.33 -7.31
C GLY A 116 1.31 -15.75 -6.60
N GLU A 117 0.43 -14.80 -6.29
CA GLU A 117 -0.79 -15.02 -5.51
C GLU A 117 -1.75 -16.04 -6.11
N THR A 118 -2.44 -16.76 -5.24
CA THR A 118 -3.45 -17.78 -5.56
C THR A 118 -4.88 -17.27 -5.35
N GLU A 119 -5.85 -18.18 -5.27
CA GLU A 119 -7.25 -17.87 -4.90
C GLU A 119 -7.44 -17.76 -3.38
N ASP A 120 -6.41 -17.99 -2.58
CA ASP A 120 -6.46 -17.77 -1.13
C ASP A 120 -6.94 -16.36 -0.80
N ALA A 121 -7.81 -16.25 0.18
CA ALA A 121 -8.47 -14.98 0.54
C ALA A 121 -8.05 -14.45 1.92
N THR A 122 -7.14 -15.13 2.63
CA THR A 122 -6.73 -14.83 4.00
C THR A 122 -6.32 -13.36 4.20
N ILE A 123 -5.66 -12.75 3.22
CA ILE A 123 -5.27 -11.33 3.35
C ILE A 123 -6.47 -10.37 3.36
N ALA A 124 -7.63 -10.76 2.82
CA ALA A 124 -8.85 -9.96 2.93
C ALA A 124 -9.40 -10.01 4.36
N ASP A 125 -9.43 -11.20 4.96
CA ASP A 125 -9.82 -11.37 6.37
C ASP A 125 -8.87 -10.60 7.28
N LEU A 126 -7.55 -10.69 7.07
CA LEU A 126 -6.56 -9.95 7.83
C LEU A 126 -6.71 -8.44 7.68
N ALA A 127 -6.97 -7.94 6.48
CA ALA A 127 -7.15 -6.50 6.24
C ALA A 127 -8.32 -5.93 7.06
N VAL A 128 -9.41 -6.68 7.18
CA VAL A 128 -10.55 -6.29 8.01
C VAL A 128 -10.27 -6.50 9.49
N ALA A 129 -9.75 -7.66 9.89
CA ALA A 129 -9.47 -8.02 11.28
C ALA A 129 -8.47 -7.05 11.94
N THR A 130 -7.49 -6.55 11.18
CA THR A 130 -6.50 -5.57 11.66
C THR A 130 -6.91 -4.12 11.40
N ASN A 131 -8.07 -3.90 10.81
CA ASN A 131 -8.56 -2.56 10.45
C ASN A 131 -7.56 -1.75 9.59
N CYS A 132 -6.86 -2.40 8.66
CA CYS A 132 -5.94 -1.72 7.74
C CYS A 132 -6.64 -0.65 6.89
N GLY A 133 -7.92 -0.86 6.58
CA GLY A 133 -8.71 0.04 5.74
C GLY A 133 -8.26 0.09 4.27
N GLN A 134 -7.17 -0.61 3.94
CA GLN A 134 -6.56 -0.63 2.62
C GLN A 134 -6.05 -2.02 2.27
N ILE A 135 -6.26 -2.42 1.02
CA ILE A 135 -5.72 -3.68 0.48
C ILE A 135 -5.19 -3.47 -0.95
N LYS A 136 -4.03 -4.03 -1.23
CA LYS A 136 -3.42 -4.07 -2.56
C LYS A 136 -3.42 -5.52 -3.04
N THR A 137 -4.36 -5.87 -3.90
CA THR A 137 -4.54 -7.25 -4.38
C THR A 137 -4.60 -7.36 -5.91
N GLY A 138 -4.14 -6.34 -6.60
CA GLY A 138 -4.11 -6.26 -8.06
C GLY A 138 -5.42 -5.80 -8.66
N SER A 139 -5.39 -5.55 -9.95
CA SER A 139 -6.52 -5.10 -10.75
C SER A 139 -6.93 -6.19 -11.75
N LEU A 140 -7.98 -5.95 -12.51
CA LEU A 140 -8.47 -6.78 -13.60
C LEU A 140 -7.43 -6.97 -14.72
N ALA A 141 -6.49 -6.04 -14.86
CA ALA A 141 -5.33 -6.17 -15.74
C ALA A 141 -4.12 -6.69 -14.95
N ARG A 142 -3.20 -7.34 -15.65
CA ARG A 142 -2.05 -8.09 -15.13
C ARG A 142 -0.96 -7.23 -14.46
N SER A 143 -1.10 -5.93 -14.38
CA SER A 143 -0.13 -5.03 -13.80
C SER A 143 -0.44 -4.74 -12.33
N THR A 144 0.59 -4.72 -11.52
CA THR A 144 0.58 -4.22 -10.15
C THR A 144 0.06 -2.78 -10.14
N CYS A 145 -1.20 -2.61 -9.82
CA CYS A 145 -1.76 -1.29 -9.61
C CYS A 145 -2.14 -1.17 -8.14
N THR A 146 -1.60 -0.18 -7.49
CA THR A 146 -2.04 0.22 -6.15
C THR A 146 -3.44 0.80 -6.31
N VAL A 147 -4.44 0.02 -5.99
CA VAL A 147 -5.81 0.53 -5.90
C VAL A 147 -6.05 0.84 -4.45
N THR A 148 -6.03 2.11 -4.10
CA THR A 148 -6.73 2.60 -2.92
C THR A 148 -8.16 2.12 -3.06
N CYS A 149 -8.66 1.30 -2.14
CA CYS A 149 -9.95 0.65 -2.26
C CYS A 149 -11.08 1.66 -2.43
N LYS A 150 -11.34 2.03 -3.66
CA LYS A 150 -12.64 2.49 -4.06
C LYS A 150 -13.41 1.22 -4.39
N TRP A 151 -14.35 0.84 -3.57
CA TRP A 151 -15.27 -0.26 -3.82
C TRP A 151 -15.90 -0.05 -5.18
N THR A 152 -15.35 -0.65 -6.21
CA THR A 152 -15.96 -0.65 -7.53
C THR A 152 -16.37 -2.08 -7.83
N TYR A 153 -17.64 -2.32 -7.70
CA TYR A 153 -18.32 -3.53 -8.14
C TYR A 153 -18.10 -3.68 -9.64
N VAL A 154 -17.45 -4.75 -10.07
CA VAL A 154 -17.45 -5.18 -11.47
C VAL A 154 -17.81 -6.66 -11.52
N ALA A 155 -19.05 -6.94 -11.84
CA ALA A 155 -19.49 -8.27 -12.26
C ALA A 155 -19.00 -8.52 -13.70
N GLY A 156 -18.35 -9.68 -13.94
CA GLY A 156 -17.95 -10.07 -15.30
C GLY A 156 -17.28 -11.44 -15.35
N GLU A 157 -17.80 -12.29 -16.21
CA GLU A 157 -17.39 -13.68 -16.42
C GLU A 157 -16.03 -13.83 -17.12
N GLY A 158 -15.19 -14.80 -16.66
CA GLY A 158 -13.99 -15.24 -17.35
C GLY A 158 -12.91 -15.83 -16.45
N GLY A 159 -12.44 -17.04 -16.72
CA GLY A 159 -11.60 -17.89 -15.86
C GLY A 159 -10.28 -17.33 -15.34
N TRP A 160 -9.67 -16.33 -15.98
CA TRP A 160 -8.43 -15.66 -15.53
C TRP A 160 -8.68 -14.58 -14.47
N ARG A 161 -9.90 -14.14 -14.29
CA ARG A 161 -10.34 -13.12 -13.33
C ARG A 161 -10.51 -13.68 -11.91
N LYS A 162 -10.70 -14.99 -11.75
CA LYS A 162 -11.04 -15.64 -10.47
C LYS A 162 -10.01 -15.42 -9.38
N LYS A 163 -8.70 -15.45 -9.71
CA LYS A 163 -7.62 -15.39 -8.70
C LYS A 163 -7.51 -14.03 -7.99
N LYS A 164 -7.80 -12.95 -8.67
CA LYS A 164 -7.72 -11.58 -8.10
C LYS A 164 -9.04 -11.14 -7.49
N THR A 165 -10.15 -11.59 -8.04
CA THR A 165 -11.50 -11.34 -7.50
C THR A 165 -11.78 -12.12 -6.21
N ALA A 166 -11.02 -13.19 -5.90
CA ALA A 166 -11.22 -13.98 -4.69
C ALA A 166 -11.16 -13.10 -3.42
N LYS A 167 -10.16 -12.20 -3.30
CA LYS A 167 -10.01 -11.29 -2.17
C LYS A 167 -11.14 -10.26 -2.11
N TYR A 168 -11.54 -9.69 -3.25
CA TYR A 168 -12.69 -8.77 -3.31
C TYR A 168 -14.00 -9.46 -2.96
N ASN A 169 -14.21 -10.68 -3.46
CA ASN A 169 -15.39 -11.46 -3.10
C ASN A 169 -15.39 -11.82 -1.61
N GLN A 170 -14.24 -12.06 -1.01
CA GLN A 170 -14.15 -12.29 0.43
C GLN A 170 -14.51 -11.02 1.22
N LEU A 171 -14.05 -9.86 0.82
CA LEU A 171 -14.47 -8.60 1.45
C LEU A 171 -15.99 -8.39 1.38
N LEU A 172 -16.63 -8.72 0.26
CA LEU A 172 -18.09 -8.66 0.13
C LEU A 172 -18.80 -9.65 1.07
N ARG A 173 -18.26 -10.86 1.24
CA ARG A 173 -18.80 -11.84 2.21
C ARG A 173 -18.65 -11.34 3.66
N ILE A 174 -17.50 -10.75 3.99
CA ILE A 174 -17.28 -10.15 5.31
C ILE A 174 -18.25 -9.00 5.55
N GLU A 175 -18.46 -8.13 4.58
CA GLU A 175 -19.44 -7.04 4.67
C GLU A 175 -20.84 -7.56 4.94
N GLN A 176 -21.27 -8.62 4.25
CA GLN A 176 -22.56 -9.28 4.50
C GLN A 176 -22.66 -9.86 5.92
N GLN A 177 -21.57 -10.46 6.42
CA GLN A 177 -21.52 -11.01 7.78
C GLN A 177 -21.59 -9.91 8.85
N LEU A 178 -20.93 -8.79 8.64
CA LEU A 178 -20.93 -7.64 9.56
C LEU A 178 -22.26 -6.87 9.52
N GLY A 179 -23.00 -6.94 8.41
CA GLY A 179 -24.27 -6.23 8.24
C GLY A 179 -24.16 -4.74 8.56
N THR A 180 -24.96 -4.26 9.48
CA THR A 180 -24.97 -2.84 9.88
C THR A 180 -23.73 -2.36 10.62
N GLN A 181 -22.85 -3.27 11.06
CA GLN A 181 -21.55 -2.92 11.67
C GLN A 181 -20.48 -2.64 10.63
N ALA A 182 -20.69 -3.02 9.38
CA ALA A 182 -19.77 -2.74 8.29
C ALA A 182 -19.67 -1.22 8.04
N LYS A 183 -18.44 -0.68 8.09
CA LYS A 183 -18.17 0.73 7.84
C LYS A 183 -17.07 0.88 6.81
N TYR A 184 -17.34 1.60 5.74
CA TYR A 184 -16.35 1.96 4.75
C TYR A 184 -15.57 3.19 5.20
N ALA A 185 -14.27 3.02 5.46
CA ALA A 185 -13.41 4.09 5.97
C ALA A 185 -13.15 5.21 4.95
N GLY A 186 -13.22 4.92 3.65
CA GLY A 186 -12.99 5.90 2.61
C GLY A 186 -11.62 6.60 2.76
N ARG A 187 -11.63 7.93 2.69
CA ARG A 187 -10.41 8.73 2.86
C ARG A 187 -9.81 8.68 4.27
N ALA A 188 -10.61 8.34 5.29
CA ALA A 188 -10.11 8.22 6.66
C ALA A 188 -9.10 7.07 6.83
N ALA A 189 -9.08 6.09 5.89
CA ALA A 189 -8.03 5.08 5.84
C ALA A 189 -6.64 5.66 5.51
N LEU A 190 -6.58 6.88 4.94
CA LEU A 190 -5.38 7.61 4.55
C LEU A 190 -5.10 8.71 5.59
N LYS A 191 -4.72 8.33 6.81
CA LYS A 191 -4.56 9.28 7.94
C LYS A 191 -3.62 10.46 7.67
N ALA A 192 -2.70 10.35 6.73
CA ALA A 192 -1.82 11.45 6.33
C ALA A 192 -2.56 12.62 5.66
N LEU A 193 -3.84 12.45 5.33
CA LEU A 193 -4.68 13.40 4.60
C LEU A 193 -5.89 13.88 5.44
N ALA A 194 -5.93 13.54 6.71
CA ALA A 194 -6.99 13.94 7.65
C ALA A 194 -6.67 15.29 8.30
#